data_ba0cc5afc2badf6657ca091c1a69eceb
#
_entry.id   ba0cc5afc2badf6657ca091c1a69eceb
#
_cell.length_a   1.000
_cell.length_b   1.000
_cell.length_c   1.000
_cell.angle_alpha   90.00
_cell.angle_beta   90.00
_cell.angle_gamma   90.00
#
_symmetry.space_group_name_H-M   'P 1'
#
loop_
_entity.id
_entity.type
_entity.pdbx_description
1 polymer ?
#
loop_
_entity_poly.entity_id
_entity_poly.type
_entity_poly.pdbx_seq_one_letter_code
_entity_poly.pdbx_strand_id
1 'polypeptide(L)' 'MVYILMQYIWNGTVLIKSVPTVFSTYSLAKTTMEKLKSKCEKADFRCTFEIIESNMYFSEEEVPILK' A
#
# COMPACT_ATOMS: atom_id res chain seq x y z
N MET A 1 12.90 -8.61 -7.97
CA MET A 1 11.85 -7.60 -8.17
C MET A 1 10.93 -7.57 -6.96
N VAL A 2 10.55 -6.40 -6.55
CA VAL A 2 9.62 -6.23 -5.45
C VAL A 2 8.43 -5.40 -5.89
N TYR A 3 7.33 -5.50 -5.14
CA TYR A 3 6.10 -4.78 -5.42
C TYR A 3 5.72 -3.98 -4.19
N ILE A 4 5.59 -2.68 -4.37
CA ILE A 4 5.28 -1.78 -3.27
C ILE A 4 3.80 -1.42 -3.36
N LEU A 5 3.05 -1.78 -2.34
CA LEU A 5 1.65 -1.38 -2.23
C LEU A 5 1.60 -0.10 -1.42
N MET A 6 1.16 0.97 -2.07
CA MET A 6 0.93 2.24 -1.40
C MET A 6 -0.55 2.38 -1.07
N GLN A 7 -0.84 2.66 0.18
CA GLN A 7 -2.19 2.97 0.63
C GLN A 7 -2.21 4.43 1.05
N TYR A 8 -3.11 5.21 0.45
CA TYR A 8 -3.29 6.62 0.80
C TYR A 8 -4.64 6.78 1.49
N ILE A 9 -4.63 7.36 2.66
CA ILE A 9 -5.84 7.58 3.46
C ILE A 9 -6.17 9.05 3.46
N TRP A 10 -7.38 9.37 3.04
CA TRP A 10 -7.82 10.76 2.83
C TRP A 10 -8.98 11.12 3.73
N ASN A 11 -9.02 12.39 4.13
CA ASN A 11 -10.18 12.99 4.74
C ASN A 11 -10.59 14.13 3.81
N GLY A 12 -11.62 13.87 2.96
CA GLY A 12 -11.96 14.80 1.89
C GLY A 12 -10.82 14.93 0.90
N THR A 13 -10.25 16.10 0.77
CA THR A 13 -9.13 16.39 -0.13
C THR A 13 -7.79 16.41 0.60
N VAL A 14 -7.79 16.14 1.90
CA VAL A 14 -6.57 16.18 2.72
C VAL A 14 -6.02 14.78 2.89
N LEU A 15 -4.75 14.59 2.52
CA LEU A 15 -4.07 13.33 2.74
C LEU A 15 -3.66 13.24 4.20
N ILE A 16 -4.22 12.24 4.91
CA ILE A 16 -3.93 12.04 6.33
C ILE A 16 -2.67 11.21 6.50
N LYS A 17 -2.56 10.12 5.72
CA LYS A 17 -1.51 9.14 5.93
C LYS A 17 -1.25 8.36 4.65
N SER A 18 0.00 7.99 4.43
CA SER A 18 0.37 7.04 3.38
C SER A 18 1.14 5.89 4.02
N VAL A 19 0.81 4.66 3.63
CA VAL A 19 1.39 3.46 4.21
C VAL A 19 2.00 2.61 3.10
N PRO A 20 3.33 2.53 3.00
CA PRO A 20 3.99 1.64 2.04
C PRO A 20 4.14 0.23 2.64
N THR A 21 3.95 -0.78 1.81
CA THR A 21 4.19 -2.17 2.19
C THR A 21 4.85 -2.87 1.01
N VAL A 22 5.91 -3.61 1.26
CA VAL A 22 6.68 -4.27 0.21
C VAL A 22 6.35 -5.76 0.18
N PHE A 23 6.09 -6.27 -1.01
CA PHE A 23 5.78 -7.68 -1.23
C PHE A 23 6.76 -8.28 -2.25
N SER A 24 6.99 -9.58 -2.14
CA SER A 24 7.85 -10.28 -3.06
C SER A 24 7.14 -10.66 -4.37
N THR A 25 5.82 -10.69 -4.39
CA THR A 25 5.04 -11.03 -5.58
C THR A 25 3.90 -10.04 -5.79
N TYR A 26 3.55 -9.86 -7.05
CA TYR A 26 2.42 -9.01 -7.43
C TYR A 26 1.11 -9.56 -6.85
N SER A 27 0.96 -10.87 -6.87
CA SER A 27 -0.25 -11.54 -6.39
C SER A 27 -0.52 -11.22 -4.92
N LEU A 28 0.51 -11.24 -4.09
CA LEU A 28 0.37 -10.89 -2.67
C LEU A 28 -0.01 -9.43 -2.48
N ALA A 29 0.63 -8.54 -3.24
CA ALA A 29 0.32 -7.11 -3.18
C ALA A 29 -1.13 -6.85 -3.56
N LYS A 30 -1.59 -7.46 -4.65
CA LYS A 30 -2.95 -7.27 -5.15
C LYS A 30 -3.99 -7.84 -4.19
N THR A 31 -3.75 -9.02 -3.66
CA THR A 31 -4.66 -9.66 -2.71
C THR A 31 -4.80 -8.80 -1.46
N THR A 32 -3.68 -8.30 -0.96
CA THR A 32 -3.68 -7.42 0.20
C THR A 32 -4.42 -6.11 -0.09
N MET A 33 -4.19 -5.54 -1.27
CA MET A 33 -4.88 -4.32 -1.70
C MET A 33 -6.41 -4.51 -1.68
N GLU A 34 -6.90 -5.62 -2.21
CA GLU A 34 -8.33 -5.89 -2.25
C GLU A 34 -8.93 -6.04 -0.86
N LYS A 35 -8.19 -6.67 0.06
CA LYS A 35 -8.64 -6.78 1.44
C LYS A 35 -8.72 -5.41 2.11
N LEU A 36 -7.73 -4.57 1.87
CA LEU A 36 -7.71 -3.22 2.43
C LEU A 36 -8.80 -2.35 1.83
N LYS A 37 -9.07 -2.49 0.53
CA LYS A 37 -10.18 -1.78 -0.10
C LYS A 37 -11.51 -2.12 0.57
N SER A 38 -11.75 -3.40 0.81
CA SER A 38 -12.98 -3.85 1.46
C SER A 38 -13.13 -3.27 2.86
N LYS A 39 -12.03 -3.20 3.61
CA LYS A 39 -12.07 -2.58 4.94
C LYS A 39 -12.33 -1.08 4.87
N CYS A 40 -11.71 -0.40 3.91
CA CYS A 40 -11.88 1.04 3.75
C CYS A 40 -13.30 1.41 3.33
N GLU A 41 -13.97 0.57 2.54
CA GLU A 41 -15.35 0.82 2.15
C GLU A 41 -16.30 0.86 3.34
N LYS A 42 -15.96 0.17 4.42
CA LYS A 42 -16.76 0.13 5.63
C LYS A 42 -16.40 1.24 6.61
N ALA A 43 -15.35 1.97 6.33
CA ALA A 43 -14.89 3.08 7.16
C ALA A 43 -15.34 4.40 6.56
N ASP A 44 -15.29 5.46 7.38
CA ASP A 44 -15.66 6.81 6.92
C ASP A 44 -14.56 7.49 6.11
N PHE A 45 -13.43 6.83 5.95
CA PHE A 45 -12.29 7.40 5.23
C PHE A 45 -12.25 6.92 3.80
N ARG A 46 -11.78 7.79 2.92
CA ARG A 46 -11.52 7.41 1.53
C ARG A 46 -10.09 6.91 1.44
N CYS A 47 -9.91 5.77 0.78
CA CYS A 47 -8.58 5.21 0.55
C CYS A 47 -8.33 5.05 -0.94
N THR A 48 -7.12 5.36 -1.35
CA THR A 48 -6.66 5.06 -2.71
C THR A 48 -5.43 4.18 -2.62
N PHE A 49 -5.17 3.43 -3.67
CA PHE A 49 -4.11 2.43 -3.67
C PHE A 49 -3.31 2.50 -4.96
N GLU A 50 -2.05 2.10 -4.86
CA GLU A 50 -1.15 2.03 -6.00
C GLU A 50 -0.18 0.89 -5.77
N ILE A 51 0.11 0.11 -6.81
CA ILE A 51 1.13 -0.93 -6.76
C ILE A 51 2.27 -0.49 -7.68
N ILE A 52 3.46 -0.37 -7.11
CA ILE A 52 4.66 0.05 -7.82
C ILE A 52 5.58 -1.15 -7.96
N GLU A 53 5.95 -1.48 -9.18
CA GLU A 53 6.90 -2.54 -9.46
C GLU A 53 8.30 -1.95 -9.48
N SER A 54 9.24 -2.59 -8.80
CA SER A 54 10.61 -2.09 -8.73
C SER A 54 11.61 -3.25 -8.79
N ASN A 55 12.68 -3.04 -9.56
CA ASN A 55 13.79 -3.99 -9.64
C ASN A 55 14.81 -3.74 -8.54
N MET A 56 14.66 -2.65 -7.81
CA MET A 56 15.56 -2.28 -6.75
C MET A 56 15.02 -2.75 -5.42
N TYR A 57 15.91 -3.19 -4.54
CA TYR A 57 15.50 -3.39 -3.17
C TYR A 57 15.79 -2.11 -2.39
N PHE A 58 15.05 -1.93 -1.33
CA PHE A 58 15.13 -0.72 -0.52
C PHE A 58 15.81 -1.04 0.80
N SER A 59 16.51 -0.04 1.35
CA SER A 59 17.03 -0.17 2.68
C SER A 59 15.85 -0.12 3.67
N GLU A 60 16.04 -0.70 4.83
CA GLU A 60 15.01 -0.70 5.87
C GLU A 60 14.66 0.71 6.34
N GLU A 61 15.56 1.65 6.09
CA GLU A 61 15.37 3.04 6.45
C GLU A 61 14.41 3.76 5.51
N GLU A 62 14.28 3.28 4.28
CA GLU A 62 13.47 3.94 3.26
C GLU A 62 12.05 3.42 3.20
N VAL A 63 11.90 2.10 3.27
CA VAL A 63 10.58 1.47 3.14
C VAL A 63 10.45 0.35 4.17
N PRO A 64 9.38 0.35 4.98
CA PRO A 64 9.13 -0.76 5.90
C PRO A 64 8.89 -2.05 5.11
N ILE A 65 9.56 -3.11 5.50
CA ILE A 65 9.39 -4.42 4.88
C ILE A 65 8.52 -5.27 5.79
N LEU A 66 7.45 -5.77 5.22
CA LEU A 66 6.55 -6.67 5.92
C LEU A 66 7.15 -8.07 5.91
N LYS A 67 7.44 -8.60 7.05
CA LYS A 67 8.03 -9.92 7.19
C LYS A 67 7.00 -10.95 7.58
#